data_28d7c0460db9b657a6b42433a7634f54
#
_entry.id   28d7c0460db9b657a6b42433a7634f54
#
_cell.length_a   1.000
_cell.length_b   1.000
_cell.length_c   1.000
_cell.angle_alpha   90.00
_cell.angle_beta   90.00
_cell.angle_gamma   90.00
#
_symmetry.space_group_name_H-M   'P 1'
#
loop_
_entity.id
_entity.type
_entity.pdbx_description
1 polymer ?
#
loop_
_entity_poly.entity_id
_entity_poly.type
_entity_poly.pdbx_seq_one_letter_code
_entity_poly.pdbx_strand_id
1 'polypeptide(L)'
;MKKRSNMRSHYCGKLSTSDCDLTVRLCGWVSKSRDHGGVIFIDLRDSTGRVQVVCNPEDSKLFGIAEGVRNEYCLWVEGKVRKRPEGSENSNLLSGGVEVVCLAMDVLNESKTPPFPLEDESINENTRLIHRVIDLRTEQMQRNIFLRHTFMQEVRLYLNKLNFLDIETPVLTKSTPEGARDFLVGSRQHNGNFFALPQSPQLFKQLLMVAGFDRYYQITKCFRDEDLRADRQPEFTQIDCETTFLSEEEIMQIFEEMIITVFKKVAGISLQKPFQVLTYEDAIKKYGSDKPDLRVKLELCEITEIVEKVSFKIFSEAAKSGGKVSALRVPGGEKLSRGEIDELTDYIKIFGAKGLAWIKVHDLSQGKEGLQSPIVKNIEDDALKAILKLLKAQNGDIIFFGAGSKKIVSDSLSAVMLKIGHSKFGKEQGLFEDIWSPLWVVDFPM
;
A
#
# COMPACT_ATOMS: atom_id res chain seq x y z
N MET A 1 0.36 -47.76 3.58
CA MET A 1 1.17 -46.77 2.81
C MET A 1 2.57 -47.36 2.58
N LYS A 2 2.97 -47.64 1.34
CA LYS A 2 4.38 -48.00 1.02
C LYS A 2 5.24 -46.80 1.40
N LYS A 3 6.29 -46.99 2.22
CA LYS A 3 7.30 -45.96 2.48
C LYS A 3 7.91 -45.51 1.13
N ARG A 4 7.47 -44.36 0.58
CA ARG A 4 8.04 -43.77 -0.63
C ARG A 4 9.20 -42.87 -0.19
N SER A 5 10.43 -43.24 -0.49
CA SER A 5 11.56 -42.31 -0.43
C SER A 5 11.36 -41.32 -1.56
N ASN A 6 11.35 -39.99 -1.26
CA ASN A 6 11.10 -38.88 -2.18
C ASN A 6 9.66 -38.81 -2.73
N MET A 7 8.78 -38.22 -1.94
CA MET A 7 7.40 -37.93 -2.33
C MET A 7 7.29 -37.02 -3.57
N ARG A 8 8.21 -36.09 -3.74
CA ARG A 8 8.22 -35.12 -4.81
C ARG A 8 9.60 -35.03 -5.45
N SER A 9 9.66 -34.98 -6.79
CA SER A 9 10.90 -34.69 -7.55
C SER A 9 10.92 -33.25 -8.09
N HIS A 10 9.77 -32.71 -8.51
CA HIS A 10 9.61 -31.40 -9.10
C HIS A 10 8.43 -30.65 -8.51
N TYR A 11 8.46 -29.32 -8.63
CA TYR A 11 7.35 -28.44 -8.29
C TYR A 11 6.48 -28.19 -9.52
N CYS A 12 5.14 -28.07 -9.31
CA CYS A 12 4.16 -27.93 -10.39
C CYS A 12 4.41 -26.70 -11.26
N GLY A 13 4.58 -25.53 -10.66
CA GLY A 13 4.79 -24.28 -11.39
C GLY A 13 6.19 -24.10 -11.99
N LYS A 14 7.14 -24.98 -11.66
CA LYS A 14 8.52 -24.91 -12.19
C LYS A 14 8.78 -25.78 -13.39
N LEU A 15 7.81 -26.61 -13.78
CA LEU A 15 7.95 -27.44 -14.98
C LEU A 15 7.94 -26.57 -16.24
N SER A 16 8.81 -26.94 -17.16
CA SER A 16 9.02 -26.23 -18.42
C SER A 16 9.28 -27.18 -19.58
N THR A 17 9.45 -26.67 -20.78
CA THR A 17 9.77 -27.48 -21.95
C THR A 17 11.12 -28.19 -21.87
N SER A 18 12.04 -27.73 -21.00
CA SER A 18 13.30 -28.44 -20.72
C SER A 18 13.12 -29.77 -19.99
N ASP A 19 11.97 -29.95 -19.32
CA ASP A 19 11.66 -31.14 -18.54
C ASP A 19 10.88 -32.19 -19.37
N CYS A 20 10.64 -31.90 -20.65
CA CYS A 20 9.95 -32.85 -21.53
C CYS A 20 10.70 -34.20 -21.55
N ASP A 21 9.88 -35.30 -21.64
CA ASP A 21 10.28 -36.69 -21.58
C ASP A 21 10.76 -37.19 -20.22
N LEU A 22 10.93 -36.33 -19.21
CA LEU A 22 11.24 -36.77 -17.86
C LEU A 22 9.99 -37.37 -17.18
N THR A 23 10.22 -38.43 -16.39
CA THR A 23 9.22 -38.91 -15.44
C THR A 23 9.38 -38.16 -14.13
N VAL A 24 8.33 -37.45 -13.72
CA VAL A 24 8.32 -36.57 -12.55
C VAL A 24 7.33 -37.09 -11.51
N ARG A 25 7.61 -36.78 -10.23
CA ARG A 25 6.70 -36.97 -9.11
C ARG A 25 6.28 -35.61 -8.55
N LEU A 26 4.98 -35.39 -8.50
CA LEU A 26 4.37 -34.16 -8.06
C LEU A 26 3.49 -34.43 -6.83
N CYS A 27 3.40 -33.45 -5.94
CA CYS A 27 2.42 -33.40 -4.86
C CYS A 27 1.77 -32.01 -4.86
N GLY A 28 0.47 -32.00 -4.76
CA GLY A 28 -0.27 -30.73 -4.80
C GLY A 28 -1.75 -30.92 -4.49
N TRP A 29 -2.47 -29.83 -4.61
CA TRP A 29 -3.91 -29.76 -4.44
C TRP A 29 -4.60 -29.55 -5.80
N VAL A 30 -5.75 -30.19 -5.98
CA VAL A 30 -6.55 -30.08 -7.19
C VAL A 30 -7.21 -28.69 -7.22
N SER A 31 -6.81 -27.86 -8.15
CA SER A 31 -7.47 -26.58 -8.40
C SER A 31 -8.77 -26.78 -9.17
N LYS A 32 -8.72 -27.60 -10.25
CA LYS A 32 -9.85 -27.92 -11.09
C LYS A 32 -9.70 -29.31 -11.71
N SER A 33 -10.79 -30.03 -11.83
CA SER A 33 -10.88 -31.29 -12.59
C SER A 33 -11.95 -31.17 -13.68
N ARG A 34 -11.65 -31.64 -14.88
CA ARG A 34 -12.51 -31.55 -16.06
C ARG A 34 -12.46 -32.84 -16.86
N ASP A 35 -13.60 -33.36 -17.25
CA ASP A 35 -13.71 -34.48 -18.23
C ASP A 35 -14.01 -33.88 -19.60
N HIS A 36 -13.19 -34.19 -20.59
CA HIS A 36 -13.38 -33.80 -21.97
C HIS A 36 -13.31 -35.03 -22.87
N GLY A 37 -14.47 -35.59 -23.17
CA GLY A 37 -14.59 -36.71 -24.13
C GLY A 37 -13.89 -37.99 -23.68
N GLY A 38 -13.86 -38.25 -22.36
CA GLY A 38 -13.24 -39.44 -21.79
C GLY A 38 -11.76 -39.31 -21.45
N VAL A 39 -11.23 -38.09 -21.46
CA VAL A 39 -9.90 -37.72 -20.93
C VAL A 39 -10.09 -36.77 -19.77
N ILE A 40 -9.52 -37.09 -18.60
CA ILE A 40 -9.63 -36.22 -17.41
C ILE A 40 -8.41 -35.36 -17.32
N PHE A 41 -8.66 -34.03 -17.23
CA PHE A 41 -7.65 -32.99 -17.03
C PHE A 41 -7.73 -32.49 -15.60
N ILE A 42 -6.64 -32.54 -14.86
CA ILE A 42 -6.53 -32.09 -13.47
C ILE A 42 -5.50 -30.95 -13.42
N ASP A 43 -5.93 -29.75 -13.01
CA ASP A 43 -5.02 -28.67 -12.70
C ASP A 43 -4.48 -28.89 -11.28
N LEU A 44 -3.26 -29.40 -11.16
CA LEU A 44 -2.58 -29.65 -9.89
C LEU A 44 -1.78 -28.43 -9.47
N ARG A 45 -2.02 -27.92 -8.28
CA ARG A 45 -1.42 -26.69 -7.72
C ARG A 45 -0.52 -27.00 -6.53
N ASP A 46 0.64 -26.36 -6.48
CA ASP A 46 1.48 -26.26 -5.30
C ASP A 46 1.88 -24.80 -5.01
N SER A 47 2.84 -24.59 -4.12
CA SER A 47 3.31 -23.24 -3.73
C SER A 47 4.00 -22.46 -4.85
N THR A 48 4.33 -23.08 -5.98
CA THR A 48 5.03 -22.44 -7.09
C THR A 48 4.13 -22.14 -8.29
N GLY A 49 2.93 -22.71 -8.30
CA GLY A 49 1.97 -22.53 -9.39
C GLY A 49 1.20 -23.81 -9.70
N ARG A 50 0.71 -23.90 -10.92
CA ARG A 50 -0.15 -24.99 -11.40
C ARG A 50 0.47 -25.70 -12.60
N VAL A 51 0.18 -27.00 -12.75
CA VAL A 51 0.44 -27.77 -13.98
C VAL A 51 -0.77 -28.63 -14.32
N GLN A 52 -1.03 -28.83 -15.60
CA GLN A 52 -2.08 -29.73 -16.06
C GLN A 52 -1.57 -31.18 -16.02
N VAL A 53 -2.33 -32.05 -15.37
CA VAL A 53 -2.16 -33.48 -15.37
C VAL A 53 -3.23 -34.11 -16.27
N VAL A 54 -2.84 -35.00 -17.16
CA VAL A 54 -3.72 -35.64 -18.14
C VAL A 54 -3.85 -37.11 -17.78
N CYS A 55 -5.06 -37.58 -17.53
CA CYS A 55 -5.38 -39.00 -17.27
C CYS A 55 -6.15 -39.58 -18.44
N ASN A 56 -5.52 -40.52 -19.15
CA ASN A 56 -6.11 -41.20 -20.30
C ASN A 56 -6.97 -42.39 -19.86
N PRO A 57 -8.02 -42.76 -20.62
CA PRO A 57 -8.93 -43.85 -20.29
C PRO A 57 -8.31 -45.26 -20.47
N GLU A 58 -7.13 -45.37 -21.09
CA GLU A 58 -6.47 -46.63 -21.38
C GLU A 58 -6.12 -47.41 -20.10
N ASP A 59 -5.78 -46.74 -19.01
CA ASP A 59 -5.65 -47.34 -17.67
C ASP A 59 -6.94 -47.14 -16.88
N SER A 60 -7.84 -48.11 -16.92
CA SER A 60 -9.15 -48.05 -16.27
C SER A 60 -9.07 -47.85 -14.76
N LYS A 61 -8.00 -48.35 -14.10
CA LYS A 61 -7.81 -48.20 -12.66
C LYS A 61 -7.39 -46.79 -12.31
N LEU A 62 -6.44 -46.25 -13.04
CA LEU A 62 -5.99 -44.85 -12.89
C LEU A 62 -7.12 -43.88 -13.22
N PHE A 63 -7.84 -44.13 -14.30
CA PHE A 63 -8.97 -43.34 -14.73
C PHE A 63 -10.09 -43.29 -13.68
N GLY A 64 -10.45 -44.44 -13.08
CA GLY A 64 -11.43 -44.52 -12.00
C GLY A 64 -11.02 -43.72 -10.75
N ILE A 65 -9.71 -43.62 -10.42
CA ILE A 65 -9.23 -42.75 -9.36
C ILE A 65 -9.42 -41.30 -9.77
N ALA A 66 -9.02 -40.92 -10.99
CA ALA A 66 -9.10 -39.55 -11.49
C ALA A 66 -10.56 -39.05 -11.59
N GLU A 67 -11.51 -39.88 -11.94
CA GLU A 67 -12.95 -39.60 -11.98
C GLU A 67 -13.52 -39.26 -10.60
N GLY A 68 -12.99 -39.89 -9.54
CA GLY A 68 -13.34 -39.62 -8.15
C GLY A 68 -12.76 -38.34 -7.57
N VAL A 69 -11.77 -37.73 -8.23
CA VAL A 69 -11.07 -36.54 -7.71
C VAL A 69 -11.98 -35.29 -7.71
N ARG A 70 -11.91 -34.54 -6.63
CA ARG A 70 -12.64 -33.26 -6.46
C ARG A 70 -11.67 -32.13 -6.13
N ASN A 71 -12.15 -30.89 -6.23
CA ASN A 71 -11.38 -29.70 -5.90
C ASN A 71 -10.82 -29.78 -4.49
N GLU A 72 -9.59 -29.29 -4.33
CA GLU A 72 -8.81 -29.25 -3.09
C GLU A 72 -8.42 -30.63 -2.53
N TYR A 73 -8.68 -31.73 -3.24
CA TYR A 73 -8.06 -32.99 -2.89
C TYR A 73 -6.54 -32.89 -2.99
N CYS A 74 -5.83 -33.48 -2.05
CA CYS A 74 -4.38 -33.57 -2.06
C CYS A 74 -3.94 -34.82 -2.79
N LEU A 75 -3.18 -34.67 -3.87
CA LEU A 75 -2.74 -35.76 -4.73
C LEU A 75 -1.23 -35.91 -4.71
N TRP A 76 -0.82 -37.18 -4.87
CA TRP A 76 0.48 -37.55 -5.38
C TRP A 76 0.31 -38.08 -6.80
N VAL A 77 1.14 -37.61 -7.73
CA VAL A 77 1.08 -37.97 -9.14
C VAL A 77 2.49 -38.32 -9.61
N GLU A 78 2.64 -39.43 -10.30
CA GLU A 78 3.82 -39.74 -11.10
C GLU A 78 3.41 -39.73 -12.57
N GLY A 79 4.16 -39.03 -13.41
CA GLY A 79 3.79 -38.90 -14.81
C GLY A 79 4.94 -38.39 -15.67
N LYS A 80 4.77 -38.54 -16.99
CA LYS A 80 5.72 -38.09 -18.00
C LYS A 80 5.37 -36.68 -18.47
N VAL A 81 6.34 -35.79 -18.43
CA VAL A 81 6.18 -34.42 -18.94
C VAL A 81 6.18 -34.42 -20.46
N ARG A 82 5.24 -33.74 -21.09
CA ARG A 82 5.23 -33.53 -22.54
C ARG A 82 4.83 -32.08 -22.87
N LYS A 83 5.16 -31.63 -24.06
CA LYS A 83 4.62 -30.37 -24.59
C LYS A 83 3.09 -30.48 -24.73
N ARG A 84 2.39 -29.41 -24.44
CA ARG A 84 0.98 -29.32 -24.79
C ARG A 84 0.79 -29.40 -26.30
N PRO A 85 -0.35 -29.93 -26.78
CA PRO A 85 -0.70 -29.84 -28.19
C PRO A 85 -0.69 -28.38 -28.67
N GLU A 86 -0.31 -28.18 -29.93
CA GLU A 86 -0.26 -26.86 -30.55
C GLU A 86 -1.63 -26.16 -30.43
N GLY A 87 -1.63 -24.92 -29.99
CA GLY A 87 -2.84 -24.12 -29.76
C GLY A 87 -3.56 -24.37 -28.42
N SER A 88 -3.02 -25.27 -27.56
CA SER A 88 -3.56 -25.53 -26.21
C SER A 88 -2.67 -24.98 -25.08
N GLU A 89 -1.61 -24.24 -25.43
CA GLU A 89 -0.72 -23.59 -24.48
C GLU A 89 -1.49 -22.53 -23.65
N ASN A 90 -1.11 -22.41 -22.40
CA ASN A 90 -1.69 -21.41 -21.49
C ASN A 90 -0.65 -20.38 -21.06
N SER A 91 -0.62 -19.24 -21.73
CA SER A 91 0.32 -18.14 -21.45
C SER A 91 0.20 -17.54 -20.05
N ASN A 92 -0.92 -17.79 -19.36
CA ASN A 92 -1.14 -17.29 -17.99
C ASN A 92 -0.46 -18.17 -16.92
N LEU A 93 0.12 -19.32 -17.29
CA LEU A 93 0.82 -20.21 -16.39
C LEU A 93 2.30 -20.31 -16.78
N LEU A 94 3.19 -20.28 -15.79
CA LEU A 94 4.62 -20.51 -16.01
C LEU A 94 4.90 -21.88 -16.65
N SER A 95 4.16 -22.91 -16.24
CA SER A 95 4.19 -24.27 -16.80
C SER A 95 3.27 -24.46 -18.00
N GLY A 96 2.70 -23.39 -18.55
CA GLY A 96 1.61 -23.46 -19.53
C GLY A 96 1.97 -24.05 -20.88
N GLY A 97 3.26 -24.20 -21.21
CA GLY A 97 3.75 -24.89 -22.40
C GLY A 97 3.85 -26.41 -22.28
N VAL A 98 3.64 -26.97 -21.06
CA VAL A 98 3.77 -28.40 -20.79
C VAL A 98 2.56 -28.94 -20.05
N GLU A 99 2.42 -30.25 -20.08
CA GLU A 99 1.46 -31.01 -19.29
C GLU A 99 2.11 -32.34 -18.85
N VAL A 100 1.53 -32.99 -17.84
CA VAL A 100 2.04 -34.25 -17.30
C VAL A 100 1.05 -35.38 -17.61
N VAL A 101 1.46 -36.35 -18.43
CA VAL A 101 0.69 -37.55 -18.67
C VAL A 101 0.81 -38.44 -17.46
N CYS A 102 -0.30 -38.67 -16.79
CA CYS A 102 -0.33 -39.44 -15.54
C CYS A 102 -0.02 -40.92 -15.80
N LEU A 103 0.93 -41.45 -15.04
CA LEU A 103 1.29 -42.91 -15.02
C LEU A 103 0.82 -43.57 -13.74
N ALA A 104 0.78 -42.85 -12.63
CA ALA A 104 0.25 -43.30 -11.36
C ALA A 104 -0.25 -42.12 -10.52
N MET A 105 -1.30 -42.36 -9.75
CA MET A 105 -1.93 -41.37 -8.89
C MET A 105 -2.39 -42.00 -7.58
N ASP A 106 -2.21 -41.27 -6.47
CA ASP A 106 -2.83 -41.59 -5.19
C ASP A 106 -3.50 -40.34 -4.61
N VAL A 107 -4.69 -40.52 -4.07
CA VAL A 107 -5.34 -39.53 -3.22
C VAL A 107 -4.71 -39.59 -1.83
N LEU A 108 -3.90 -38.60 -1.49
CA LEU A 108 -3.25 -38.49 -0.19
C LEU A 108 -4.23 -38.06 0.89
N ASN A 109 -5.15 -37.18 0.53
CA ASN A 109 -6.22 -36.70 1.41
C ASN A 109 -7.39 -36.14 0.60
N GLU A 110 -8.59 -36.50 1.00
CA GLU A 110 -9.81 -35.90 0.49
C GLU A 110 -10.10 -34.57 1.17
N SER A 111 -10.85 -33.69 0.52
CA SER A 111 -11.29 -32.42 1.07
C SER A 111 -12.80 -32.28 0.96
N LYS A 112 -13.40 -31.64 1.95
CA LYS A 112 -14.75 -31.08 1.80
C LYS A 112 -14.71 -29.92 0.82
N THR A 113 -15.85 -29.63 0.18
CA THR A 113 -15.98 -28.45 -0.69
C THR A 113 -15.62 -27.17 0.08
N PRO A 114 -14.69 -26.35 -0.43
CA PRO A 114 -14.35 -25.09 0.20
C PRO A 114 -15.57 -24.17 0.32
N PRO A 115 -15.61 -23.29 1.34
CA PRO A 115 -16.71 -22.34 1.56
C PRO A 115 -16.87 -21.31 0.43
N PHE A 116 -15.82 -21.11 -0.37
CA PHE A 116 -15.81 -20.26 -1.55
C PHE A 116 -14.75 -20.72 -2.56
N PRO A 117 -14.93 -20.42 -3.85
CA PRO A 117 -13.91 -20.67 -4.88
C PRO A 117 -12.65 -19.85 -4.65
N LEU A 118 -11.47 -20.44 -4.78
CA LEU A 118 -10.19 -19.75 -4.52
C LEU A 118 -9.83 -18.71 -5.58
N GLU A 119 -10.39 -18.83 -6.77
CA GLU A 119 -10.20 -17.89 -7.89
C GLU A 119 -11.17 -16.70 -7.86
N ASP A 120 -12.14 -16.69 -6.94
CA ASP A 120 -13.13 -15.60 -6.85
C ASP A 120 -12.60 -14.46 -5.98
N GLU A 121 -12.19 -13.38 -6.64
CA GLU A 121 -11.68 -12.15 -5.97
C GLU A 121 -12.82 -11.27 -5.40
N SER A 122 -14.08 -11.58 -5.70
CA SER A 122 -15.24 -10.80 -5.25
C SER A 122 -15.73 -11.16 -3.83
N ILE A 123 -15.15 -12.17 -3.21
CA ILE A 123 -15.52 -12.65 -1.88
C ILE A 123 -15.29 -11.55 -0.84
N ASN A 124 -16.32 -11.23 -0.07
CA ASN A 124 -16.24 -10.19 0.94
C ASN A 124 -15.21 -10.52 2.04
N GLU A 125 -14.65 -9.48 2.63
CA GLU A 125 -13.58 -9.59 3.60
C GLU A 125 -13.97 -10.41 4.86
N ASN A 126 -15.21 -10.26 5.35
CA ASN A 126 -15.67 -11.01 6.52
C ASN A 126 -15.65 -12.51 6.28
N THR A 127 -16.13 -12.98 5.13
CA THR A 127 -16.08 -14.40 4.76
C THR A 127 -14.64 -14.90 4.66
N ARG A 128 -13.74 -14.11 4.08
CA ARG A 128 -12.31 -14.42 3.97
C ARG A 128 -11.65 -14.52 5.34
N LEU A 129 -11.99 -13.63 6.28
CA LEU A 129 -11.46 -13.65 7.64
C LEU A 129 -11.98 -14.84 8.46
N ILE A 130 -13.27 -15.19 8.33
CA ILE A 130 -13.86 -16.38 8.99
C ILE A 130 -13.17 -17.66 8.50
N HIS A 131 -12.91 -17.75 7.21
CA HIS A 131 -12.29 -18.93 6.58
C HIS A 131 -10.82 -18.66 6.21
N ARG A 132 -10.06 -18.04 7.11
CA ARG A 132 -8.71 -17.53 6.85
C ARG A 132 -7.74 -18.58 6.30
N VAL A 133 -7.83 -19.84 6.73
CA VAL A 133 -6.97 -20.93 6.22
C VAL A 133 -7.23 -21.18 4.74
N ILE A 134 -8.48 -21.05 4.29
CA ILE A 134 -8.84 -21.19 2.87
C ILE A 134 -8.42 -19.93 2.10
N ASP A 135 -8.64 -18.75 2.65
CA ASP A 135 -8.20 -17.49 2.07
C ASP A 135 -6.68 -17.46 1.82
N LEU A 136 -5.87 -17.99 2.74
CA LEU A 136 -4.42 -18.13 2.56
C LEU A 136 -3.99 -19.03 1.38
N ARG A 137 -4.91 -19.80 0.79
CA ARG A 137 -4.67 -20.59 -0.42
C ARG A 137 -4.90 -19.81 -1.70
N THR A 138 -5.57 -18.64 -1.63
CA THR A 138 -5.78 -17.78 -2.80
C THR A 138 -4.44 -17.29 -3.33
N GLU A 139 -4.35 -17.10 -4.63
CA GLU A 139 -3.13 -16.63 -5.30
C GLU A 139 -2.72 -15.23 -4.78
N GLN A 140 -3.70 -14.36 -4.55
CA GLN A 140 -3.47 -13.03 -3.98
C GLN A 140 -2.80 -13.09 -2.62
N MET A 141 -3.31 -13.93 -1.69
CA MET A 141 -2.76 -14.01 -0.34
C MET A 141 -1.39 -14.67 -0.31
N GLN A 142 -1.18 -15.70 -1.12
CA GLN A 142 0.14 -16.32 -1.27
C GLN A 142 1.14 -15.31 -1.81
N ARG A 143 0.81 -14.58 -2.87
CA ARG A 143 1.65 -13.51 -3.42
C ARG A 143 2.00 -12.46 -2.36
N ASN A 144 1.03 -12.01 -1.56
CA ASN A 144 1.26 -11.03 -0.50
C ASN A 144 2.23 -11.54 0.58
N ILE A 145 2.11 -12.83 0.97
CA ILE A 145 3.01 -13.44 1.97
C ILE A 145 4.42 -13.60 1.40
N PHE A 146 4.56 -14.06 0.15
CA PHE A 146 5.85 -14.15 -0.52
C PHE A 146 6.51 -12.78 -0.69
N LEU A 147 5.74 -11.77 -1.09
CA LEU A 147 6.23 -10.39 -1.22
C LEU A 147 6.75 -9.88 0.12
N ARG A 148 5.99 -10.08 1.21
CA ARG A 148 6.42 -9.70 2.57
C ARG A 148 7.70 -10.44 2.98
N HIS A 149 7.78 -11.75 2.71
CA HIS A 149 8.97 -12.55 2.99
C HIS A 149 10.19 -11.98 2.26
N THR A 150 10.07 -11.76 0.95
CA THR A 150 11.16 -11.23 0.12
C THR A 150 11.57 -9.83 0.56
N PHE A 151 10.60 -8.98 0.89
CA PHE A 151 10.85 -7.63 1.42
C PHE A 151 11.72 -7.69 2.70
N MET A 152 11.34 -8.49 3.67
CA MET A 152 12.09 -8.64 4.92
C MET A 152 13.50 -9.21 4.69
N GLN A 153 13.65 -10.14 3.75
CA GLN A 153 14.95 -10.71 3.35
C GLN A 153 15.87 -9.63 2.75
N GLU A 154 15.35 -8.82 1.82
CA GLU A 154 16.15 -7.78 1.16
C GLU A 154 16.54 -6.66 2.14
N VAL A 155 15.68 -6.30 3.08
CA VAL A 155 16.03 -5.37 4.16
C VAL A 155 17.20 -5.91 5.00
N ARG A 156 17.14 -7.18 5.43
CA ARG A 156 18.24 -7.82 6.17
C ARG A 156 19.54 -7.84 5.37
N LEU A 157 19.47 -8.24 4.11
CA LEU A 157 20.64 -8.28 3.22
C LEU A 157 21.26 -6.89 3.03
N TYR A 158 20.43 -5.85 2.93
CA TYR A 158 20.91 -4.48 2.79
C TYR A 158 21.59 -3.99 4.07
N LEU A 159 20.94 -4.11 5.23
CA LEU A 159 21.46 -3.63 6.51
C LEU A 159 22.72 -4.39 6.94
N ASN A 160 22.76 -5.71 6.73
CA ASN A 160 23.95 -6.52 7.01
C ASN A 160 25.18 -6.07 6.20
N LYS A 161 25.00 -5.65 4.94
CA LYS A 161 26.10 -5.10 4.12
C LYS A 161 26.70 -3.81 4.69
N LEU A 162 25.90 -3.07 5.46
CA LEU A 162 26.30 -1.84 6.12
C LEU A 162 26.75 -2.07 7.57
N ASN A 163 26.99 -3.34 7.94
CA ASN A 163 27.43 -3.76 9.27
C ASN A 163 26.42 -3.45 10.39
N PHE A 164 25.13 -3.38 10.08
CA PHE A 164 24.11 -3.40 11.11
C PHE A 164 23.99 -4.82 11.69
N LEU A 165 23.87 -4.91 13.00
CA LEU A 165 23.69 -6.16 13.72
C LEU A 165 22.23 -6.41 14.02
N ASP A 166 21.72 -7.59 13.63
CA ASP A 166 20.35 -8.05 13.95
C ASP A 166 20.36 -8.58 15.40
N ILE A 167 19.84 -7.80 16.34
CA ILE A 167 19.87 -8.13 17.78
C ILE A 167 18.45 -8.24 18.31
N GLU A 168 18.06 -9.43 18.77
CA GLU A 168 16.79 -9.64 19.46
C GLU A 168 16.77 -8.98 20.84
N THR A 169 15.64 -8.32 21.14
CA THR A 169 15.39 -7.69 22.42
C THR A 169 14.24 -8.38 23.15
N PRO A 170 14.17 -8.32 24.50
CA PRO A 170 13.09 -8.92 25.25
C PRO A 170 11.71 -8.37 24.87
N VAL A 171 10.71 -9.27 24.76
CA VAL A 171 9.29 -8.94 24.53
C VAL A 171 8.53 -8.76 25.84
N LEU A 172 8.83 -9.57 26.85
CA LEU A 172 8.31 -9.37 28.22
C LEU A 172 9.19 -8.36 28.94
N THR A 173 8.76 -7.13 29.02
CA THR A 173 9.55 -6.03 29.55
C THR A 173 8.80 -5.24 30.62
N LYS A 174 9.42 -4.20 31.14
CA LYS A 174 8.80 -3.23 32.03
C LYS A 174 8.04 -2.20 31.19
N SER A 175 6.91 -1.70 31.73
CA SER A 175 6.20 -0.57 31.14
C SER A 175 7.14 0.63 30.97
N THR A 176 7.07 1.25 29.77
CA THR A 176 7.83 2.46 29.43
C THR A 176 6.88 3.52 28.87
N PRO A 177 7.05 4.80 29.22
CA PRO A 177 6.19 5.87 28.75
C PRO A 177 6.55 6.27 27.31
N GLU A 178 6.01 5.60 26.30
CA GLU A 178 6.27 5.86 24.88
C GLU A 178 5.07 6.44 24.11
N GLY A 179 4.11 7.02 24.80
CA GLY A 179 3.00 7.76 24.16
C GLY A 179 1.72 6.97 23.91
N ALA A 180 1.76 5.63 23.80
CA ALA A 180 0.60 4.75 23.76
C ALA A 180 0.36 4.07 25.12
N ARG A 181 -0.76 3.37 25.25
CA ARG A 181 -0.98 2.45 26.39
C ARG A 181 -0.27 1.14 26.12
N ASP A 182 0.24 0.53 27.20
CA ASP A 182 0.86 -0.79 27.14
C ASP A 182 -0.15 -1.90 27.24
N PHE A 183 0.05 -2.99 26.50
CA PHE A 183 -0.60 -4.26 26.79
C PHE A 183 0.11 -4.93 27.97
N LEU A 184 -0.62 -5.28 29.01
CA LEU A 184 -0.07 -5.88 30.22
C LEU A 184 -0.26 -7.39 30.23
N VAL A 185 0.79 -8.11 30.66
CA VAL A 185 0.79 -9.56 30.81
C VAL A 185 1.01 -9.90 32.29
N GLY A 186 0.04 -10.55 32.94
CA GLY A 186 0.13 -10.92 34.36
C GLY A 186 1.27 -11.90 34.64
N SER A 187 2.02 -11.65 35.71
CA SER A 187 3.06 -12.57 36.16
C SER A 187 2.49 -13.66 37.06
N ARG A 188 2.63 -14.92 36.67
CA ARG A 188 2.22 -16.05 37.50
C ARG A 188 3.15 -16.26 38.71
N GLN A 189 4.43 -15.89 38.59
CA GLN A 189 5.44 -16.09 39.64
C GLN A 189 5.40 -14.99 40.71
N HIS A 190 4.97 -13.78 40.30
CA HIS A 190 4.92 -12.61 41.19
C HIS A 190 3.50 -12.05 41.21
N ASN A 191 2.71 -12.47 42.15
CA ASN A 191 1.30 -12.04 42.30
C ASN A 191 1.18 -10.52 42.39
N GLY A 192 0.31 -9.94 41.59
CA GLY A 192 0.08 -8.49 41.53
C GLY A 192 1.08 -7.71 40.65
N ASN A 193 2.06 -8.39 40.08
CA ASN A 193 3.00 -7.78 39.11
C ASN A 193 2.66 -8.15 37.68
N PHE A 194 3.02 -7.25 36.76
CA PHE A 194 2.77 -7.38 35.33
C PHE A 194 4.05 -7.11 34.53
N PHE A 195 4.17 -7.82 33.43
CA PHE A 195 5.02 -7.41 32.31
C PHE A 195 4.23 -6.51 31.38
N ALA A 196 4.93 -5.69 30.59
CA ALA A 196 4.36 -4.95 29.47
C ALA A 196 4.90 -5.53 28.16
N LEU A 197 4.06 -5.54 27.10
CA LEU A 197 4.53 -5.80 25.75
C LEU A 197 5.13 -4.51 25.17
N PRO A 198 6.25 -4.58 24.42
CA PRO A 198 6.97 -3.39 23.98
C PRO A 198 6.20 -2.62 22.90
N GLN A 199 6.09 -1.32 23.08
CA GLN A 199 5.60 -0.40 22.05
C GLN A 199 6.62 -0.20 20.92
N SER A 200 7.88 -0.25 21.28
CA SER A 200 9.08 -0.36 20.44
C SER A 200 10.24 -0.88 21.32
N PRO A 201 11.36 -1.36 20.76
CA PRO A 201 12.54 -1.74 21.54
C PRO A 201 13.40 -0.54 21.95
N GLN A 202 12.84 0.66 22.13
CA GLN A 202 13.52 1.93 22.32
C GLN A 202 14.57 1.91 23.43
N LEU A 203 14.19 1.43 24.62
CA LEU A 203 15.11 1.36 25.75
C LEU A 203 16.32 0.46 25.46
N PHE A 204 16.07 -0.70 24.86
CA PHE A 204 17.11 -1.68 24.60
C PHE A 204 18.09 -1.21 23.52
N LYS A 205 17.60 -0.61 22.44
CA LYS A 205 18.48 -0.11 21.37
C LYS A 205 19.36 1.04 21.86
N GLN A 206 18.85 1.93 22.73
CA GLN A 206 19.68 2.95 23.36
C GLN A 206 20.75 2.34 24.26
N LEU A 207 20.41 1.32 25.05
CA LEU A 207 21.38 0.61 25.86
C LEU A 207 22.46 -0.10 25.03
N LEU A 208 22.08 -0.61 23.85
CA LEU A 208 23.05 -1.21 22.91
C LEU A 208 24.06 -0.15 22.40
N MET A 209 23.59 1.07 22.08
CA MET A 209 24.47 2.17 21.69
C MET A 209 25.44 2.53 22.83
N VAL A 210 24.92 2.65 24.07
CA VAL A 210 25.78 2.88 25.27
C VAL A 210 26.79 1.76 25.51
N ALA A 211 26.39 0.51 25.15
CA ALA A 211 27.29 -0.66 25.28
C ALA A 211 28.34 -0.76 24.15
N GLY A 212 28.34 0.16 23.19
CA GLY A 212 29.33 0.26 22.13
C GLY A 212 28.99 -0.49 20.84
N PHE A 213 27.71 -0.79 20.58
CA PHE A 213 27.27 -1.31 19.32
C PHE A 213 26.93 -0.14 18.40
N ASP A 214 27.65 0.07 17.32
CA ASP A 214 27.51 1.24 16.46
C ASP A 214 26.26 1.24 15.59
N ARG A 215 25.79 0.07 15.19
CA ARG A 215 24.67 -0.09 14.25
C ARG A 215 23.86 -1.30 14.64
N TYR A 216 22.63 -1.06 15.05
CA TYR A 216 21.66 -2.06 15.44
C TYR A 216 20.47 -2.02 14.47
N TYR A 217 19.89 -3.17 14.20
CA TYR A 217 18.54 -3.27 13.69
C TYR A 217 17.81 -4.51 14.24
N GLN A 218 16.49 -4.48 14.16
CA GLN A 218 15.63 -5.63 14.42
C GLN A 218 14.35 -5.49 13.61
N ILE A 219 13.87 -6.58 13.01
CA ILE A 219 12.52 -6.65 12.44
C ILE A 219 11.64 -7.26 13.52
N THR A 220 10.96 -6.42 14.29
CA THR A 220 10.31 -6.79 15.55
C THR A 220 8.83 -6.52 15.57
N LYS A 221 8.12 -7.27 16.42
CA LYS A 221 6.72 -7.01 16.78
C LYS A 221 6.65 -5.91 17.81
N CYS A 222 5.73 -4.96 17.56
CA CYS A 222 5.41 -3.87 18.46
C CYS A 222 3.93 -3.88 18.78
N PHE A 223 3.59 -3.42 19.99
CA PHE A 223 2.24 -3.50 20.54
C PHE A 223 1.82 -2.14 21.10
N ARG A 224 0.71 -1.59 20.63
CA ARG A 224 0.18 -0.30 21.09
C ARG A 224 -1.32 -0.40 21.27
N ASP A 225 -1.80 -0.15 22.48
CA ASP A 225 -3.24 -0.10 22.80
C ASP A 225 -3.76 1.31 22.51
N GLU A 226 -4.03 1.55 21.23
CA GLU A 226 -4.53 2.82 20.70
C GLU A 226 -5.82 2.61 19.92
N ASP A 227 -6.52 3.71 19.63
CA ASP A 227 -7.68 3.69 18.74
C ASP A 227 -7.29 3.21 17.33
N LEU A 228 -8.06 2.28 16.81
CA LEU A 228 -7.86 1.72 15.48
C LEU A 228 -8.11 2.79 14.41
N ARG A 229 -7.24 2.82 13.40
CA ARG A 229 -7.37 3.64 12.19
C ARG A 229 -7.05 2.77 10.98
N ALA A 230 -7.32 3.29 9.78
CA ALA A 230 -7.04 2.57 8.54
C ALA A 230 -5.58 2.09 8.42
N ASP A 231 -4.63 2.82 8.99
CA ASP A 231 -3.19 2.58 8.96
C ASP A 231 -2.60 2.15 10.33
N ARG A 232 -3.43 1.89 11.35
CA ARG A 232 -2.97 1.54 12.70
C ARG A 232 -3.60 0.25 13.19
N GLN A 233 -2.75 -0.68 13.61
CA GLN A 233 -3.12 -1.94 14.23
C GLN A 233 -2.50 -2.04 15.63
N PRO A 234 -3.15 -2.73 16.58
CA PRO A 234 -2.64 -2.88 17.94
C PRO A 234 -1.34 -3.70 18.00
N GLU A 235 -1.16 -4.60 17.03
CA GLU A 235 0.06 -5.37 16.81
C GLU A 235 0.56 -5.14 15.38
N PHE A 236 1.80 -4.71 15.24
CA PHE A 236 2.42 -4.43 13.95
C PHE A 236 3.91 -4.76 13.97
N THR A 237 4.54 -4.73 12.81
CA THR A 237 5.98 -5.01 12.68
C THR A 237 6.73 -3.74 12.32
N GLN A 238 7.82 -3.45 13.04
CA GLN A 238 8.77 -2.38 12.70
C GLN A 238 10.05 -2.97 12.12
N ILE A 239 10.64 -2.24 11.18
CA ILE A 239 12.07 -2.30 10.91
C ILE A 239 12.64 -1.23 11.84
N ASP A 240 13.17 -1.67 12.97
CA ASP A 240 13.70 -0.78 13.98
C ASP A 240 15.23 -0.73 13.86
N CYS A 241 15.79 0.47 13.83
CA CYS A 241 17.21 0.70 13.65
C CYS A 241 17.70 1.76 14.65
N GLU A 242 18.96 1.64 15.07
CA GLU A 242 19.64 2.64 15.86
C GLU A 242 21.11 2.71 15.45
N THR A 243 21.68 3.92 15.44
CA THR A 243 23.06 4.15 15.03
C THR A 243 23.75 5.17 15.93
N THR A 244 25.08 5.07 16.03
CA THR A 244 25.93 6.10 16.63
C THR A 244 26.79 6.77 15.58
N PHE A 245 27.26 7.98 15.88
CA PHE A 245 28.27 8.71 15.10
C PHE A 245 27.91 8.98 13.64
N LEU A 246 26.61 9.03 13.30
CA LEU A 246 26.11 9.42 11.98
C LEU A 246 25.40 10.76 12.05
N SER A 247 25.57 11.58 11.03
CA SER A 247 24.80 12.79 10.83
C SER A 247 23.39 12.47 10.33
N GLU A 248 22.50 13.47 10.36
CA GLU A 248 21.14 13.36 9.80
C GLU A 248 21.17 12.98 8.31
N GLU A 249 22.04 13.63 7.55
CA GLU A 249 22.17 13.39 6.11
C GLU A 249 22.67 11.95 5.82
N GLU A 250 23.60 11.44 6.61
CA GLU A 250 24.08 10.07 6.46
C GLU A 250 22.99 9.05 6.77
N ILE A 251 22.17 9.28 7.78
CA ILE A 251 21.01 8.45 8.11
C ILE A 251 20.00 8.49 6.99
N MET A 252 19.64 9.68 6.50
CA MET A 252 18.72 9.84 5.38
C MET A 252 19.22 9.09 4.14
N GLN A 253 20.51 9.21 3.81
CA GLN A 253 21.10 8.52 2.67
C GLN A 253 21.04 6.98 2.81
N ILE A 254 21.33 6.44 3.98
CA ILE A 254 21.26 4.99 4.24
C ILE A 254 19.84 4.47 4.00
N PHE A 255 18.83 5.13 4.54
CA PHE A 255 17.45 4.67 4.42
C PHE A 255 16.84 4.94 3.04
N GLU A 256 17.21 6.03 2.37
CA GLU A 256 16.85 6.29 0.99
C GLU A 256 17.34 5.16 0.07
N GLU A 257 18.62 4.82 0.14
CA GLU A 257 19.21 3.73 -0.63
C GLU A 257 18.58 2.37 -0.30
N MET A 258 18.22 2.13 0.97
CA MET A 258 17.51 0.92 1.39
C MET A 258 16.17 0.83 0.67
N ILE A 259 15.36 1.89 0.71
CA ILE A 259 14.05 1.93 0.08
C ILE A 259 14.17 1.72 -1.43
N ILE A 260 15.08 2.44 -2.10
CA ILE A 260 15.33 2.30 -3.55
C ILE A 260 15.70 0.86 -3.90
N THR A 261 16.63 0.27 -3.13
CA THR A 261 17.12 -1.10 -3.36
C THR A 261 16.01 -2.13 -3.19
N VAL A 262 15.25 -2.01 -2.11
CA VAL A 262 14.18 -2.96 -1.77
C VAL A 262 13.02 -2.86 -2.77
N PHE A 263 12.56 -1.66 -3.14
CA PHE A 263 11.51 -1.46 -4.14
C PHE A 263 11.91 -2.06 -5.49
N LYS A 264 13.16 -1.82 -5.92
CA LYS A 264 13.66 -2.38 -7.17
C LYS A 264 13.69 -3.91 -7.16
N LYS A 265 14.17 -4.51 -6.08
CA LYS A 265 14.33 -5.98 -6.01
C LYS A 265 13.04 -6.73 -5.75
N VAL A 266 12.14 -6.17 -4.94
CA VAL A 266 10.91 -6.84 -4.50
C VAL A 266 9.75 -6.60 -5.45
N ALA A 267 9.61 -5.36 -5.95
CA ALA A 267 8.49 -4.95 -6.78
C ALA A 267 8.87 -4.61 -8.23
N GLY A 268 10.16 -4.61 -8.57
CA GLY A 268 10.63 -4.19 -9.90
C GLY A 268 10.50 -2.69 -10.16
N ILE A 269 10.21 -1.89 -9.11
CA ILE A 269 9.96 -0.46 -9.22
C ILE A 269 11.27 0.30 -9.03
N SER A 270 11.61 1.14 -10.02
CA SER A 270 12.75 2.06 -9.95
C SER A 270 12.28 3.41 -9.43
N LEU A 271 12.68 3.76 -8.21
CA LEU A 271 12.42 5.06 -7.62
C LEU A 271 13.44 6.09 -8.12
N GLN A 272 13.01 7.34 -8.27
CA GLN A 272 13.91 8.45 -8.60
C GLN A 272 14.83 8.77 -7.41
N LYS A 273 16.07 9.15 -7.71
CA LYS A 273 17.08 9.54 -6.74
C LYS A 273 17.70 10.89 -7.16
N PRO A 274 17.97 11.81 -6.21
CA PRO A 274 17.62 11.75 -4.78
C PRO A 274 16.10 11.95 -4.56
N PHE A 275 15.60 11.56 -3.37
CA PHE A 275 14.26 11.92 -2.95
C PHE A 275 14.16 13.43 -2.74
N GLN A 276 13.00 14.00 -3.06
CA GLN A 276 12.75 15.41 -2.79
C GLN A 276 12.80 15.67 -1.29
N VAL A 277 13.46 16.76 -0.88
CA VAL A 277 13.49 17.23 0.51
C VAL A 277 12.62 18.47 0.63
N LEU A 278 11.69 18.46 1.58
CA LEU A 278 10.87 19.60 1.98
C LEU A 278 11.08 19.88 3.46
N THR A 279 11.12 21.14 3.84
CA THR A 279 10.97 21.50 5.25
C THR A 279 9.53 21.27 5.70
N TYR A 280 9.31 21.04 6.99
CA TYR A 280 7.96 20.96 7.57
C TYR A 280 7.14 22.22 7.23
N GLU A 281 7.76 23.40 7.31
CA GLU A 281 7.11 24.66 6.98
C GLU A 281 6.64 24.70 5.52
N ASP A 282 7.50 24.31 4.58
CA ASP A 282 7.14 24.24 3.16
C ASP A 282 6.05 23.21 2.87
N ALA A 283 6.12 22.05 3.52
CA ALA A 283 5.11 21.01 3.38
C ALA A 283 3.72 21.50 3.85
N ILE A 284 3.65 22.14 5.01
CA ILE A 284 2.39 22.71 5.53
C ILE A 284 1.93 23.91 4.68
N LYS A 285 2.85 24.75 4.21
CA LYS A 285 2.52 25.92 3.41
C LYS A 285 1.96 25.54 2.04
N LYS A 286 2.61 24.60 1.34
CA LYS A 286 2.28 24.22 -0.04
C LYS A 286 1.22 23.12 -0.13
N TYR A 287 1.17 22.20 0.82
CA TYR A 287 0.31 21.03 0.75
C TYR A 287 -0.68 20.91 1.90
N GLY A 288 -0.53 21.75 2.95
CA GLY A 288 -1.38 21.70 4.14
C GLY A 288 -1.20 20.46 5.01
N SER A 289 -0.13 19.70 4.79
CA SER A 289 0.13 18.41 5.47
C SER A 289 1.63 18.18 5.61
N ASP A 290 2.04 17.50 6.68
CA ASP A 290 3.38 16.95 6.87
C ASP A 290 3.62 15.65 6.08
N LYS A 291 2.59 15.17 5.37
CA LYS A 291 2.61 13.98 4.50
C LYS A 291 2.07 14.32 3.11
N PRO A 292 2.74 15.21 2.36
CA PRO A 292 2.24 15.63 1.05
C PRO A 292 2.24 14.49 0.04
N ASP A 293 1.20 14.39 -0.77
CA ASP A 293 1.15 13.50 -1.91
C ASP A 293 1.62 14.25 -3.17
N LEU A 294 2.90 14.11 -3.50
CA LEU A 294 3.53 14.79 -4.64
C LEU A 294 3.05 14.29 -6.00
N ARG A 295 2.26 13.23 -6.05
CA ARG A 295 1.62 12.75 -7.28
C ARG A 295 0.51 13.70 -7.73
N VAL A 296 -0.06 14.46 -6.79
CA VAL A 296 -1.02 15.53 -7.07
C VAL A 296 -0.26 16.82 -7.41
N LYS A 297 -0.38 17.29 -8.65
CA LYS A 297 0.33 18.46 -9.20
C LYS A 297 -0.36 19.78 -8.85
N LEU A 298 -0.80 19.92 -7.61
CA LEU A 298 -1.46 21.12 -7.10
C LEU A 298 -0.72 21.59 -5.85
N GLU A 299 -0.68 22.89 -5.66
CA GLU A 299 -0.10 23.53 -4.47
C GLU A 299 -1.04 24.60 -3.89
N LEU A 300 -1.04 24.72 -2.58
CA LEU A 300 -1.69 25.82 -1.87
C LEU A 300 -0.84 27.08 -1.96
N CYS A 301 -1.50 28.21 -1.99
CA CYS A 301 -0.84 29.51 -1.96
C CYS A 301 -1.43 30.35 -0.85
N GLU A 302 -0.61 30.84 0.06
CA GLU A 302 -1.06 31.75 1.12
C GLU A 302 -1.25 33.14 0.57
N ILE A 303 -2.41 33.74 0.88
CA ILE A 303 -2.82 35.09 0.44
C ILE A 303 -3.22 35.98 1.61
N THR A 304 -2.92 35.61 2.85
CA THR A 304 -3.35 36.30 4.09
C THR A 304 -3.06 37.79 4.05
N GLU A 305 -1.85 38.20 3.68
CA GLU A 305 -1.45 39.61 3.61
C GLU A 305 -2.21 40.42 2.54
N ILE A 306 -2.52 39.78 1.41
CA ILE A 306 -3.23 40.41 0.30
C ILE A 306 -4.67 40.73 0.68
N VAL A 307 -5.29 39.87 1.50
CA VAL A 307 -6.71 39.95 1.81
C VAL A 307 -7.02 40.61 3.17
N GLU A 308 -6.02 41.09 3.90
CA GLU A 308 -6.20 41.68 5.22
C GLU A 308 -7.13 42.90 5.19
N LYS A 309 -7.11 43.68 4.10
CA LYS A 309 -7.85 44.95 3.94
C LYS A 309 -9.06 44.83 3.02
N VAL A 310 -9.42 43.62 2.54
CA VAL A 310 -10.57 43.46 1.64
C VAL A 310 -11.89 43.58 2.39
N SER A 311 -12.92 44.02 1.68
CA SER A 311 -14.29 44.18 2.22
C SER A 311 -14.96 42.87 2.56
N PHE A 312 -14.49 41.73 2.02
CA PHE A 312 -14.99 40.41 2.34
C PHE A 312 -14.58 40.00 3.75
N LYS A 313 -15.48 40.22 4.71
CA LYS A 313 -15.24 40.09 6.15
C LYS A 313 -14.62 38.74 6.55
N ILE A 314 -15.03 37.63 5.93
CA ILE A 314 -14.51 36.28 6.25
C ILE A 314 -12.97 36.24 6.06
N PHE A 315 -12.45 36.85 5.01
CA PHE A 315 -11.03 36.90 4.75
C PHE A 315 -10.29 37.88 5.66
N SER A 316 -10.81 39.14 5.73
CA SER A 316 -10.15 40.15 6.53
C SER A 316 -10.18 39.87 8.04
N GLU A 317 -11.24 39.27 8.57
CA GLU A 317 -11.31 38.84 9.97
C GLU A 317 -10.36 37.70 10.27
N ALA A 318 -10.29 36.66 9.38
CA ALA A 318 -9.33 35.60 9.51
C ALA A 318 -7.88 36.10 9.52
N ALA A 319 -7.54 37.02 8.60
CA ALA A 319 -6.20 37.61 8.54
C ALA A 319 -5.87 38.39 9.81
N LYS A 320 -6.79 39.27 10.29
CA LYS A 320 -6.59 40.12 11.48
C LYS A 320 -6.55 39.35 12.79
N SER A 321 -7.21 38.19 12.87
CA SER A 321 -7.23 37.36 14.08
C SER A 321 -6.02 36.40 14.21
N GLY A 322 -4.99 36.57 13.37
CA GLY A 322 -3.84 35.68 13.36
C GLY A 322 -4.11 34.29 12.73
N GLY A 323 -5.22 34.19 12.02
CA GLY A 323 -5.55 33.00 11.19
C GLY A 323 -4.79 32.98 9.88
N LYS A 324 -5.30 32.20 8.91
CA LYS A 324 -4.71 32.02 7.59
C LYS A 324 -5.79 32.13 6.52
N VAL A 325 -5.43 32.71 5.39
CA VAL A 325 -6.22 32.63 4.16
C VAL A 325 -5.34 32.04 3.07
N SER A 326 -5.79 30.93 2.50
CA SER A 326 -5.05 30.24 1.42
C SER A 326 -5.97 30.00 0.24
N ALA A 327 -5.36 29.93 -0.93
CA ALA A 327 -5.99 29.62 -2.19
C ALA A 327 -5.41 28.36 -2.82
N LEU A 328 -6.26 27.61 -3.51
CA LEU A 328 -5.93 26.45 -4.33
C LEU A 328 -6.39 26.68 -5.75
N ARG A 329 -5.46 26.90 -6.67
CA ARG A 329 -5.75 26.96 -8.10
C ARG A 329 -5.87 25.54 -8.66
N VAL A 330 -6.94 25.28 -9.42
CA VAL A 330 -7.15 24.01 -10.12
C VAL A 330 -7.25 24.28 -11.63
N PRO A 331 -6.20 23.96 -12.39
CA PRO A 331 -6.21 24.10 -13.84
C PRO A 331 -7.35 23.36 -14.51
N GLY A 332 -8.05 24.01 -15.44
CA GLY A 332 -9.19 23.44 -16.15
C GLY A 332 -10.43 23.20 -15.30
N GLY A 333 -10.42 23.62 -14.03
CA GLY A 333 -11.48 23.35 -13.05
C GLY A 333 -12.78 24.15 -13.25
N GLU A 334 -12.83 25.08 -14.19
CA GLU A 334 -14.07 25.71 -14.62
C GLU A 334 -15.14 24.68 -15.01
N LYS A 335 -14.73 23.51 -15.53
CA LYS A 335 -15.58 22.40 -15.94
C LYS A 335 -16.30 21.71 -14.78
N LEU A 336 -15.82 21.89 -13.54
CA LEU A 336 -16.49 21.32 -12.37
C LEU A 336 -17.90 21.88 -12.25
N SER A 337 -18.88 21.00 -12.14
CA SER A 337 -20.28 21.35 -11.97
C SER A 337 -20.54 21.99 -10.61
N ARG A 338 -21.67 22.67 -10.46
CA ARG A 338 -22.10 23.23 -9.16
C ARG A 338 -22.25 22.13 -8.11
N GLY A 339 -22.82 20.96 -8.50
CA GLY A 339 -22.98 19.83 -7.60
C GLY A 339 -21.65 19.30 -7.05
N GLU A 340 -20.61 19.16 -7.91
CA GLU A 340 -19.29 18.74 -7.47
C GLU A 340 -18.62 19.74 -6.50
N ILE A 341 -18.83 21.05 -6.73
CA ILE A 341 -18.34 22.10 -5.81
C ILE A 341 -19.10 22.02 -4.47
N ASP A 342 -20.39 21.80 -4.50
CA ASP A 342 -21.20 21.64 -3.28
C ASP A 342 -20.82 20.38 -2.51
N GLU A 343 -20.52 19.25 -3.18
CA GLU A 343 -19.95 18.03 -2.56
C GLU A 343 -18.59 18.27 -1.90
N LEU A 344 -17.72 19.05 -2.54
CA LEU A 344 -16.43 19.45 -1.94
C LEU A 344 -16.65 20.32 -0.70
N THR A 345 -17.63 21.23 -0.77
CA THR A 345 -17.99 22.10 0.37
C THR A 345 -18.53 21.30 1.56
N ASP A 346 -19.36 20.28 1.30
CA ASP A 346 -19.86 19.40 2.35
C ASP A 346 -18.75 18.51 2.92
N TYR A 347 -17.87 18.02 2.07
CA TYR A 347 -16.75 17.19 2.47
C TYR A 347 -15.82 17.88 3.47
N ILE A 348 -15.50 19.16 3.26
CA ILE A 348 -14.56 19.85 4.16
C ILE A 348 -15.15 20.19 5.53
N LYS A 349 -16.47 20.09 5.73
CA LYS A 349 -17.11 20.30 7.04
C LYS A 349 -16.56 19.37 8.12
N ILE A 350 -16.16 18.15 7.75
CA ILE A 350 -15.53 17.20 8.69
C ILE A 350 -14.22 17.70 9.29
N PHE A 351 -13.53 18.63 8.61
CA PHE A 351 -12.31 19.28 9.09
C PHE A 351 -12.59 20.58 9.85
N GLY A 352 -13.85 20.95 10.05
CA GLY A 352 -14.28 22.14 10.78
C GLY A 352 -14.41 23.40 9.92
N ALA A 353 -14.28 23.30 8.60
CA ALA A 353 -14.51 24.44 7.71
C ALA A 353 -16.01 24.76 7.57
N LYS A 354 -16.35 26.04 7.60
CA LYS A 354 -17.73 26.52 7.51
C LYS A 354 -18.25 26.65 6.07
N GLY A 355 -17.35 26.63 5.08
CA GLY A 355 -17.68 26.74 3.66
C GLY A 355 -16.42 26.78 2.81
N LEU A 356 -16.60 26.62 1.49
CA LEU A 356 -15.56 26.65 0.48
C LEU A 356 -15.89 27.77 -0.51
N ALA A 357 -15.21 28.91 -0.36
CA ALA A 357 -15.34 29.99 -1.34
C ALA A 357 -14.59 29.61 -2.62
N TRP A 358 -15.08 30.06 -3.77
CA TRP A 358 -14.48 29.74 -5.05
C TRP A 358 -14.66 30.84 -6.08
N ILE A 359 -13.77 30.90 -7.08
CA ILE A 359 -13.83 31.77 -8.26
C ILE A 359 -13.54 30.91 -9.50
N LYS A 360 -14.45 30.85 -10.47
CA LYS A 360 -14.20 30.35 -11.81
C LYS A 360 -13.68 31.46 -12.70
N VAL A 361 -12.67 31.17 -13.48
CA VAL A 361 -11.98 32.12 -14.35
C VAL A 361 -12.39 31.82 -15.80
N HIS A 362 -13.34 32.57 -16.32
CA HIS A 362 -13.80 32.46 -17.72
C HIS A 362 -12.87 33.23 -18.65
N ASP A 363 -12.68 34.55 -18.38
CA ASP A 363 -11.87 35.41 -19.21
C ASP A 363 -11.19 36.52 -18.38
N LEU A 364 -9.90 36.40 -18.18
CA LEU A 364 -9.07 37.36 -17.41
C LEU A 364 -9.03 38.76 -18.06
N SER A 365 -9.23 38.86 -19.40
CA SER A 365 -9.17 40.15 -20.10
C SER A 365 -10.35 41.05 -19.75
N GLN A 366 -11.48 40.48 -19.29
CA GLN A 366 -12.70 41.21 -18.90
C GLN A 366 -12.67 41.63 -17.41
N GLY A 367 -11.58 41.42 -16.69
CA GLY A 367 -11.49 41.72 -15.27
C GLY A 367 -12.54 40.99 -14.43
N LYS A 368 -13.28 41.69 -13.56
CA LYS A 368 -14.31 41.07 -12.71
C LYS A 368 -15.45 40.44 -13.47
N GLU A 369 -15.80 40.95 -14.64
CA GLU A 369 -16.92 40.45 -15.46
C GLU A 369 -16.60 39.07 -16.05
N GLY A 370 -15.33 38.78 -16.29
CA GLY A 370 -14.87 37.49 -16.74
C GLY A 370 -14.70 36.43 -15.62
N LEU A 371 -15.15 36.75 -14.39
CA LEU A 371 -15.07 35.86 -13.24
C LEU A 371 -16.45 35.49 -12.70
N GLN A 372 -16.71 34.21 -12.51
CA GLN A 372 -17.93 33.75 -11.88
C GLN A 372 -17.68 33.37 -10.42
N SER A 373 -18.33 34.07 -9.49
CA SER A 373 -18.17 33.77 -8.06
C SER A 373 -19.17 34.52 -7.20
N PRO A 374 -19.62 33.96 -6.07
CA PRO A 374 -20.43 34.68 -5.10
C PRO A 374 -19.63 35.75 -4.33
N ILE A 375 -18.28 35.70 -4.30
CA ILE A 375 -17.44 36.57 -3.45
C ILE A 375 -16.70 37.68 -4.21
N VAL A 376 -16.59 37.64 -5.53
CA VAL A 376 -15.80 38.57 -6.35
C VAL A 376 -16.23 40.01 -6.11
N LYS A 377 -17.53 40.28 -5.90
CA LYS A 377 -18.08 41.63 -5.66
C LYS A 377 -17.53 42.29 -4.37
N ASN A 378 -17.07 41.47 -3.43
CA ASN A 378 -16.60 41.88 -2.11
C ASN A 378 -15.06 41.88 -1.99
N ILE A 379 -14.35 41.73 -3.11
CA ILE A 379 -12.89 41.76 -3.19
C ILE A 379 -12.51 42.98 -4.06
N GLU A 380 -11.65 43.85 -3.57
CA GLU A 380 -11.15 45.00 -4.28
C GLU A 380 -10.34 44.58 -5.51
N ASP A 381 -10.36 45.42 -6.57
CA ASP A 381 -9.75 45.09 -7.86
C ASP A 381 -8.24 44.83 -7.75
N ASP A 382 -7.55 45.63 -6.94
CA ASP A 382 -6.11 45.49 -6.75
C ASP A 382 -5.76 44.18 -6.02
N ALA A 383 -6.51 43.84 -4.97
CA ALA A 383 -6.36 42.58 -4.25
C ALA A 383 -6.67 41.37 -5.16
N LEU A 384 -7.74 41.46 -5.94
CA LEU A 384 -8.12 40.43 -6.89
C LEU A 384 -7.05 40.20 -7.97
N LYS A 385 -6.53 41.26 -8.56
CA LYS A 385 -5.43 41.20 -9.54
C LYS A 385 -4.17 40.62 -8.92
N ALA A 386 -3.84 41.00 -7.68
CA ALA A 386 -2.69 40.42 -6.96
C ALA A 386 -2.85 38.92 -6.71
N ILE A 387 -4.04 38.44 -6.31
CA ILE A 387 -4.36 37.04 -6.11
C ILE A 387 -4.22 36.28 -7.42
N LEU A 388 -4.87 36.71 -8.50
CA LEU A 388 -4.84 36.04 -9.81
C LEU A 388 -3.40 35.98 -10.36
N LYS A 389 -2.62 37.04 -10.20
CA LYS A 389 -1.21 37.10 -10.60
C LYS A 389 -0.36 36.14 -9.78
N LEU A 390 -0.50 36.12 -8.46
CA LEU A 390 0.24 35.26 -7.54
C LEU A 390 -0.02 33.76 -7.86
N LEU A 391 -1.28 33.40 -8.12
CA LEU A 391 -1.70 32.06 -8.48
C LEU A 391 -1.40 31.68 -9.94
N LYS A 392 -0.90 32.64 -10.76
CA LYS A 392 -0.71 32.44 -12.21
C LYS A 392 -1.99 31.91 -12.86
N ALA A 393 -3.14 32.45 -12.46
CA ALA A 393 -4.44 32.00 -12.94
C ALA A 393 -4.56 32.12 -14.47
N GLN A 394 -5.28 31.21 -15.10
CA GLN A 394 -5.54 31.17 -16.52
C GLN A 394 -7.03 31.00 -16.79
N ASN A 395 -7.47 31.34 -17.99
CA ASN A 395 -8.84 31.08 -18.43
C ASN A 395 -9.12 29.58 -18.36
N GLY A 396 -10.28 29.21 -17.85
CA GLY A 396 -10.67 27.81 -17.62
C GLY A 396 -10.33 27.28 -16.22
N ASP A 397 -9.68 28.04 -15.37
CA ASP A 397 -9.34 27.62 -14.00
C ASP A 397 -10.51 27.79 -13.02
N ILE A 398 -10.45 27.06 -11.91
CA ILE A 398 -11.18 27.39 -10.68
C ILE A 398 -10.20 27.60 -9.55
N ILE A 399 -10.49 28.57 -8.68
CA ILE A 399 -9.70 28.87 -7.49
C ILE A 399 -10.59 28.65 -6.28
N PHE A 400 -10.18 27.77 -5.38
CA PHE A 400 -10.83 27.56 -4.09
C PHE A 400 -10.10 28.32 -3.00
N PHE A 401 -10.84 28.76 -1.96
CA PHE A 401 -10.29 29.54 -0.85
C PHE A 401 -10.72 28.94 0.48
N GLY A 402 -9.77 28.86 1.41
CA GLY A 402 -9.99 28.57 2.81
C GLY A 402 -9.60 29.76 3.68
N ALA A 403 -10.41 30.10 4.68
CA ALA A 403 -10.14 31.15 5.63
C ALA A 403 -10.54 30.72 7.05
N GLY A 404 -9.66 30.94 8.04
CA GLY A 404 -9.88 30.57 9.43
C GLY A 404 -8.62 30.26 10.20
N SER A 405 -8.69 29.39 11.21
CA SER A 405 -7.49 28.95 11.91
C SER A 405 -6.54 28.21 10.97
N LYS A 406 -5.23 28.34 11.20
CA LYS A 406 -4.18 27.76 10.35
C LYS A 406 -4.42 26.26 10.11
N LYS A 407 -4.78 25.52 11.16
CA LYS A 407 -5.04 24.07 11.09
C LYS A 407 -6.24 23.74 10.20
N ILE A 408 -7.40 24.39 10.44
CA ILE A 408 -8.63 24.14 9.66
C ILE A 408 -8.40 24.44 8.16
N VAL A 409 -7.73 25.55 7.84
CA VAL A 409 -7.45 25.93 6.45
C VAL A 409 -6.54 24.91 5.77
N SER A 410 -5.46 24.51 6.45
CA SER A 410 -4.52 23.52 5.92
C SER A 410 -5.20 22.17 5.70
N ASP A 411 -5.87 21.63 6.72
CA ASP A 411 -6.54 20.32 6.63
C ASP A 411 -7.63 20.30 5.55
N SER A 412 -8.45 21.37 5.49
CA SER A 412 -9.57 21.46 4.53
C SER A 412 -9.10 21.57 3.08
N LEU A 413 -8.16 22.49 2.80
CA LEU A 413 -7.68 22.68 1.43
C LEU A 413 -6.79 21.53 0.95
N SER A 414 -6.01 20.91 1.84
CA SER A 414 -5.29 19.68 1.55
C SER A 414 -6.26 18.57 1.14
N ALA A 415 -7.37 18.41 1.88
CA ALA A 415 -8.39 17.42 1.56
C ALA A 415 -9.07 17.68 0.19
N VAL A 416 -9.38 18.94 -0.13
CA VAL A 416 -9.89 19.34 -1.45
C VAL A 416 -8.89 19.01 -2.55
N MET A 417 -7.63 19.38 -2.34
CA MET A 417 -6.53 19.16 -3.29
C MET A 417 -6.37 17.68 -3.62
N LEU A 418 -6.34 16.82 -2.60
CA LEU A 418 -6.22 15.37 -2.76
C LEU A 418 -7.46 14.77 -3.44
N LYS A 419 -8.67 15.18 -3.01
CA LYS A 419 -9.93 14.68 -3.59
C LYS A 419 -10.04 15.05 -5.07
N ILE A 420 -9.65 16.25 -5.46
CA ILE A 420 -9.61 16.67 -6.86
C ILE A 420 -8.53 15.92 -7.63
N GLY A 421 -7.30 15.86 -7.12
CA GLY A 421 -6.19 15.19 -7.80
C GLY A 421 -6.49 13.72 -8.10
N HIS A 422 -7.02 12.98 -7.13
CA HIS A 422 -7.35 11.56 -7.30
C HIS A 422 -8.66 11.30 -8.06
N SER A 423 -9.47 12.32 -8.33
CA SER A 423 -10.73 12.18 -9.08
C SER A 423 -10.48 11.82 -10.54
N LYS A 424 -11.55 11.35 -11.22
CA LYS A 424 -11.51 11.15 -12.67
C LYS A 424 -11.12 12.44 -13.41
N PHE A 425 -11.70 13.57 -13.01
CA PHE A 425 -11.38 14.89 -13.54
C PHE A 425 -9.87 15.20 -13.38
N GLY A 426 -9.32 15.02 -12.18
CA GLY A 426 -7.90 15.31 -11.91
C GLY A 426 -6.95 14.48 -12.77
N LYS A 427 -7.26 13.19 -12.97
CA LYS A 427 -6.50 12.29 -13.84
C LYS A 427 -6.58 12.70 -15.31
N GLU A 428 -7.78 13.04 -15.80
CA GLU A 428 -8.00 13.49 -17.18
C GLU A 428 -7.35 14.85 -17.48
N GLN A 429 -7.21 15.73 -16.47
CA GLN A 429 -6.53 17.01 -16.61
C GLN A 429 -5.02 16.92 -16.37
N GLY A 430 -4.46 15.75 -16.10
CA GLY A 430 -3.03 15.58 -15.81
C GLY A 430 -2.60 16.15 -14.46
N LEU A 431 -3.54 16.34 -13.53
CA LEU A 431 -3.27 16.84 -12.17
C LEU A 431 -2.80 15.72 -11.22
N PHE A 432 -2.79 14.48 -11.67
CA PHE A 432 -2.32 13.31 -10.93
C PHE A 432 -1.41 12.45 -11.80
N GLU A 433 -0.30 12.02 -11.22
CA GLU A 433 0.61 11.06 -11.83
C GLU A 433 0.57 9.75 -11.06
N ASP A 434 0.37 8.63 -11.76
CA ASP A 434 0.38 7.29 -11.15
C ASP A 434 1.81 6.73 -11.04
N ILE A 435 2.60 7.37 -10.18
CA ILE A 435 4.00 7.05 -9.92
C ILE A 435 4.23 6.86 -8.42
N TRP A 436 5.39 6.33 -8.06
CA TRP A 436 5.90 6.39 -6.69
C TRP A 436 6.74 7.66 -6.53
N SER A 437 6.36 8.52 -5.59
CA SER A 437 7.03 9.80 -5.35
C SER A 437 7.38 9.96 -3.86
N PRO A 438 8.36 9.20 -3.36
CA PRO A 438 8.82 9.34 -1.98
C PRO A 438 9.53 10.69 -1.78
N LEU A 439 9.45 11.20 -0.55
CA LEU A 439 10.10 12.45 -0.17
C LEU A 439 10.57 12.39 1.29
N TRP A 440 11.47 13.29 1.63
CA TRP A 440 11.83 13.61 3.00
C TRP A 440 11.12 14.88 3.45
N VAL A 441 10.59 14.87 4.66
CA VAL A 441 10.15 16.08 5.36
C VAL A 441 11.05 16.25 6.56
N VAL A 442 11.73 17.41 6.63
CA VAL A 442 12.75 17.73 7.65
C VAL A 442 12.34 18.97 8.46
N ASP A 443 13.11 19.32 9.46
CA ASP A 443 12.92 20.52 10.29
C ASP A 443 11.54 20.58 10.97
N PHE A 444 11.10 19.44 11.54
CA PHE A 444 9.89 19.40 12.34
C PHE A 444 10.02 20.31 13.58
N PRO A 445 8.97 21.06 13.95
CA PRO A 445 8.98 21.83 15.19
C PRO A 445 9.06 20.88 16.41
N MET A 446 9.93 21.22 17.35
CA MET A 446 10.04 20.52 18.63
C MET A 446 8.94 20.93 19.61
#